data_a5d6bd3cfaf9aaeda00007a0e0d82138
#
_entry.id   a5d6bd3cfaf9aaeda00007a0e0d82138
#
_cell.length_a   1.000
_cell.length_b   1.000
_cell.length_c   1.000
_cell.angle_alpha   90.00
_cell.angle_beta   90.00
_cell.angle_gamma   90.00
#
_symmetry.space_group_name_H-M   'P 1'
#
loop_
_entity.id
_entity.type
_entity.pdbx_description
1 polymer ?
#
loop_
_entity_poly.entity_id
_entity_poly.type
_entity_poly.pdbx_seq_one_letter_code
_entity_poly.pdbx_strand_id
1 'polypeptide(L)'
;MDGAKANSSLRVVSLAPSATSILCALGAKKTLVGVTKWCADVAPVKGLPKLGDCWHMESVEEILRLKPTFVIGSVPYKQETIAKLLEQPLNFLAMNPRTLADVYADIRMLGGLVGCVKMAEALVSTMQRRFSAIERQSKKLGAKLRVYCEAWPNPRISSPPWVAELVNLCGGEIVVASGEKLSEEQIAAAMPDVIVLAWAATGNKAKVSKAYEVQAWQQVPAIQNRRVYVVRDELLNTPGPPLLQGAAKLWQLLRSTDK
;
A
#
# COMPACT_ATOMS: atom_id res chain seq x y z
N MET A 1 -1.69 18.34 28.71
CA MET A 1 -1.98 17.93 27.30
C MET A 1 -2.60 16.55 27.36
N ASP A 2 -3.94 16.50 27.45
CA ASP A 2 -4.64 15.21 27.46
C ASP A 2 -4.64 14.64 26.06
N GLY A 3 -3.71 13.71 25.82
CA GLY A 3 -3.77 12.82 24.67
C GLY A 3 -5.03 11.96 24.83
N ALA A 4 -6.01 12.14 23.94
CA ALA A 4 -7.20 11.30 23.93
C ALA A 4 -6.74 9.83 23.85
N LYS A 5 -6.99 9.09 24.95
CA LYS A 5 -6.69 7.65 24.99
C LYS A 5 -7.65 6.95 24.03
N ALA A 6 -7.13 6.07 23.17
CA ALA A 6 -7.97 5.22 22.32
C ALA A 6 -9.03 4.51 23.19
N ASN A 7 -10.26 4.41 22.65
CA ASN A 7 -11.37 3.77 23.35
C ASN A 7 -11.01 2.29 23.62
N SER A 8 -10.69 1.98 24.86
CA SER A 8 -10.23 0.65 25.29
C SER A 8 -11.31 -0.44 25.22
N SER A 9 -12.58 -0.08 25.00
CA SER A 9 -13.68 -1.03 24.82
C SER A 9 -13.78 -1.57 23.39
N LEU A 10 -13.12 -0.91 22.41
CA LEU A 10 -13.12 -1.36 21.02
C LEU A 10 -12.23 -2.60 20.82
N ARG A 11 -12.77 -3.56 20.10
CA ARG A 11 -12.11 -4.81 19.71
C ARG A 11 -12.10 -4.89 18.19
N VAL A 12 -10.97 -4.55 17.59
CA VAL A 12 -10.82 -4.45 16.14
C VAL A 12 -10.08 -5.68 15.60
N VAL A 13 -10.68 -6.38 14.66
CA VAL A 13 -9.99 -7.31 13.77
C VAL A 13 -9.60 -6.56 12.51
N SER A 14 -8.32 -6.54 12.19
CA SER A 14 -7.81 -5.92 10.96
C SER A 14 -7.42 -6.97 9.93
N LEU A 15 -8.18 -7.04 8.85
CA LEU A 15 -7.93 -7.92 7.69
C LEU A 15 -7.09 -7.22 6.61
N ALA A 16 -6.41 -6.11 6.96
CA ALA A 16 -5.61 -5.34 6.02
C ALA A 16 -4.37 -4.72 6.69
N PRO A 17 -3.18 -4.84 6.09
CA PRO A 17 -1.98 -4.14 6.54
C PRO A 17 -2.15 -2.63 6.64
N SER A 18 -2.91 -2.00 5.72
CA SER A 18 -3.21 -0.57 5.74
C SER A 18 -3.91 -0.14 7.04
N ALA A 19 -5.03 -0.78 7.39
CA ALA A 19 -5.76 -0.51 8.62
C ALA A 19 -4.88 -0.72 9.86
N THR A 20 -4.13 -1.83 9.91
CA THR A 20 -3.20 -2.13 11.01
C THR A 20 -2.15 -1.04 11.16
N SER A 21 -1.51 -0.61 10.06
CA SER A 21 -0.47 0.42 10.08
C SER A 21 -1.02 1.78 10.56
N ILE A 22 -2.21 2.15 10.11
CA ILE A 22 -2.90 3.38 10.52
C ILE A 22 -3.22 3.31 12.01
N LEU A 23 -3.89 2.27 12.49
CA LEU A 23 -4.25 2.13 13.91
C LEU A 23 -3.04 2.14 14.83
N CYS A 24 -1.94 1.51 14.44
CA CYS A 24 -0.68 1.57 15.19
C CYS A 24 -0.08 2.97 15.19
N ALA A 25 -0.08 3.68 14.07
CA ALA A 25 0.42 5.06 13.97
C ALA A 25 -0.42 6.05 14.78
N LEU A 26 -1.72 5.79 14.95
CA LEU A 26 -2.61 6.57 15.80
C LEU A 26 -2.47 6.24 17.30
N GLY A 27 -1.60 5.31 17.68
CA GLY A 27 -1.47 4.86 19.07
C GLY A 27 -2.58 3.93 19.55
N ALA A 28 -3.44 3.46 18.64
CA ALA A 28 -4.60 2.62 18.93
C ALA A 28 -4.31 1.10 18.83
N LYS A 29 -3.04 0.68 18.84
CA LYS A 29 -2.65 -0.73 18.77
C LYS A 29 -3.40 -1.63 19.75
N LYS A 30 -3.73 -1.12 20.96
CA LYS A 30 -4.42 -1.87 22.01
C LYS A 30 -5.86 -2.29 21.63
N THR A 31 -6.47 -1.65 20.63
CA THR A 31 -7.78 -2.03 20.12
C THR A 31 -7.72 -3.28 19.21
N LEU A 32 -6.54 -3.60 18.66
CA LEU A 32 -6.38 -4.76 17.78
C LEU A 32 -6.43 -6.06 18.57
N VAL A 33 -7.34 -6.96 18.18
CA VAL A 33 -7.51 -8.30 18.77
C VAL A 33 -7.17 -9.41 17.79
N GLY A 34 -7.03 -9.13 16.50
CA GLY A 34 -6.62 -10.04 15.45
C GLY A 34 -6.16 -9.29 14.21
N VAL A 35 -5.22 -9.86 13.47
CA VAL A 35 -4.59 -9.22 12.30
C VAL A 35 -4.25 -10.29 11.26
N THR A 36 -3.94 -9.87 10.01
CA THR A 36 -3.39 -10.79 9.01
C THR A 36 -1.92 -11.09 9.26
N LYS A 37 -1.38 -12.15 8.66
CA LYS A 37 0.06 -12.46 8.71
C LYS A 37 0.93 -11.32 8.13
N TRP A 38 0.41 -10.59 7.13
CA TRP A 38 1.11 -9.49 6.44
C TRP A 38 1.20 -8.20 7.27
N CYS A 39 0.37 -8.06 8.30
CA CYS A 39 0.38 -6.87 9.16
C CYS A 39 1.69 -6.71 9.93
N ALA A 40 2.46 -7.78 10.14
CA ALA A 40 3.75 -7.74 10.81
C ALA A 40 4.84 -7.03 9.98
N ASP A 41 4.65 -6.90 8.67
CA ASP A 41 5.59 -6.22 7.76
C ASP A 41 5.49 -4.68 7.87
N VAL A 42 4.34 -4.17 8.35
CA VAL A 42 4.03 -2.74 8.42
C VAL A 42 3.85 -2.21 9.85
N ALA A 43 3.70 -3.08 10.84
CA ALA A 43 3.43 -2.67 12.22
C ALA A 43 3.90 -3.69 13.26
N PRO A 44 4.24 -3.27 14.50
CA PRO A 44 4.72 -4.15 15.57
C PRO A 44 3.56 -4.91 16.23
N VAL A 45 2.91 -5.83 15.50
CA VAL A 45 1.76 -6.62 15.95
C VAL A 45 2.09 -8.08 16.28
N LYS A 46 3.35 -8.34 16.64
CA LYS A 46 3.79 -9.66 17.10
C LYS A 46 2.99 -10.08 18.34
N GLY A 47 2.53 -11.33 18.34
CA GLY A 47 1.74 -11.90 19.46
C GLY A 47 0.21 -11.78 19.28
N LEU A 48 -0.30 -11.01 18.32
CA LEU A 48 -1.72 -11.03 18.00
C LEU A 48 -2.09 -12.27 17.14
N PRO A 49 -3.31 -12.83 17.31
CA PRO A 49 -3.84 -13.88 16.44
C PRO A 49 -3.72 -13.51 14.97
N LYS A 50 -3.26 -14.47 14.16
CA LYS A 50 -3.12 -14.32 12.71
C LYS A 50 -4.32 -14.93 12.03
N LEU A 51 -5.02 -14.14 11.26
CA LEU A 51 -6.23 -14.48 10.53
C LEU A 51 -5.96 -14.43 9.02
N GLY A 52 -6.91 -14.87 8.23
CA GLY A 52 -6.94 -14.59 6.79
C GLY A 52 -7.06 -13.09 6.49
N ASP A 53 -7.20 -12.78 5.22
CA ASP A 53 -7.41 -11.41 4.73
C ASP A 53 -8.65 -11.32 3.83
N CYS A 54 -8.92 -10.17 3.24
CA CYS A 54 -10.10 -9.96 2.39
C CYS A 54 -10.02 -10.71 1.06
N TRP A 55 -8.87 -11.25 0.69
CA TRP A 55 -8.67 -12.07 -0.51
C TRP A 55 -8.74 -13.55 -0.20
N HIS A 56 -8.14 -13.98 0.91
CA HIS A 56 -8.10 -15.37 1.32
C HIS A 56 -8.41 -15.52 2.82
N MET A 57 -9.54 -16.15 3.11
CA MET A 57 -10.00 -16.41 4.46
C MET A 57 -10.46 -17.87 4.55
N GLU A 58 -9.86 -18.61 5.46
CA GLU A 58 -10.19 -20.03 5.68
C GLU A 58 -11.47 -20.15 6.50
N SER A 59 -11.59 -19.39 7.59
CA SER A 59 -12.71 -19.49 8.53
C SER A 59 -13.11 -18.11 9.07
N VAL A 60 -14.39 -17.80 9.00
CA VAL A 60 -15.00 -16.63 9.65
C VAL A 60 -15.16 -16.85 11.16
N GLU A 61 -15.29 -18.09 11.60
CA GLU A 61 -15.44 -18.48 13.01
C GLU A 61 -14.24 -18.05 13.85
N GLU A 62 -13.03 -18.04 13.27
CA GLU A 62 -11.83 -17.51 13.94
C GLU A 62 -11.96 -16.02 14.27
N ILE A 63 -12.59 -15.26 13.39
CA ILE A 63 -12.89 -13.84 13.63
C ILE A 63 -13.93 -13.72 14.74
N LEU A 64 -15.02 -14.50 14.67
CA LEU A 64 -16.11 -14.44 15.63
C LEU A 64 -15.66 -14.81 17.06
N ARG A 65 -14.75 -15.79 17.22
CA ARG A 65 -14.17 -16.17 18.52
C ARG A 65 -13.47 -14.98 19.21
N LEU A 66 -12.93 -14.03 18.45
CA LEU A 66 -12.30 -12.84 18.99
C LEU A 66 -13.31 -11.80 19.46
N LYS A 67 -14.61 -12.00 19.25
CA LYS A 67 -15.71 -11.09 19.63
C LYS A 67 -15.38 -9.64 19.23
N PRO A 68 -15.10 -9.35 17.93
CA PRO A 68 -14.77 -7.99 17.50
C PRO A 68 -16.00 -7.10 17.58
N THR A 69 -15.77 -5.81 17.88
CA THR A 69 -16.77 -4.74 17.69
C THR A 69 -16.75 -4.25 16.25
N PHE A 70 -15.59 -4.32 15.57
CA PHE A 70 -15.41 -3.99 14.16
C PHE A 70 -14.43 -4.96 13.50
N VAL A 71 -14.73 -5.30 12.26
CA VAL A 71 -13.81 -5.95 11.32
C VAL A 71 -13.49 -4.94 10.24
N ILE A 72 -12.22 -4.69 9.96
CA ILE A 72 -11.78 -3.68 8.99
C ILE A 72 -11.00 -4.38 7.88
N GLY A 73 -11.43 -4.18 6.64
CA GLY A 73 -10.76 -4.67 5.44
C GLY A 73 -10.35 -3.54 4.51
N SER A 74 -9.47 -3.85 3.57
CA SER A 74 -9.08 -2.97 2.47
C SER A 74 -8.85 -3.79 1.20
N VAL A 75 -8.89 -3.13 0.05
CA VAL A 75 -8.59 -3.74 -1.24
C VAL A 75 -7.23 -4.48 -1.23
N PRO A 76 -7.10 -5.57 -2.03
CA PRO A 76 -8.10 -6.17 -2.90
C PRO A 76 -9.12 -7.03 -2.14
N TYR A 77 -10.34 -7.10 -2.69
CA TYR A 77 -11.44 -7.91 -2.15
C TYR A 77 -11.74 -9.10 -3.06
N LYS A 78 -11.95 -10.27 -2.47
CA LYS A 78 -12.55 -11.41 -3.15
C LYS A 78 -14.01 -11.52 -2.75
N GLN A 79 -14.91 -11.53 -3.74
CA GLN A 79 -16.35 -11.46 -3.53
C GLN A 79 -16.85 -12.52 -2.54
N GLU A 80 -16.43 -13.78 -2.70
CA GLU A 80 -16.87 -14.88 -1.84
C GLU A 80 -16.40 -14.71 -0.39
N THR A 81 -15.22 -14.11 -0.18
CA THR A 81 -14.71 -13.81 1.16
C THR A 81 -15.54 -12.73 1.85
N ILE A 82 -15.89 -11.68 1.10
CA ILE A 82 -16.70 -10.58 1.64
C ILE A 82 -18.12 -11.01 1.91
N ALA A 83 -18.73 -11.83 1.03
CA ALA A 83 -20.06 -12.39 1.25
C ALA A 83 -20.14 -13.14 2.58
N LYS A 84 -19.17 -14.04 2.86
CA LYS A 84 -19.11 -14.76 4.14
C LYS A 84 -19.03 -13.85 5.36
N LEU A 85 -18.32 -12.71 5.27
CA LEU A 85 -18.25 -11.73 6.36
C LEU A 85 -19.60 -11.03 6.57
N LEU A 86 -20.27 -10.65 5.49
CA LEU A 86 -21.55 -9.92 5.54
C LEU A 86 -22.73 -10.79 6.01
N GLU A 87 -22.61 -12.10 5.90
CA GLU A 87 -23.59 -13.06 6.44
C GLU A 87 -23.52 -13.16 7.98
N GLN A 88 -22.48 -12.61 8.60
CA GLN A 88 -22.27 -12.69 10.05
C GLN A 88 -22.78 -11.41 10.76
N PRO A 89 -23.16 -11.53 12.05
CA PRO A 89 -23.58 -10.38 12.85
C PRO A 89 -22.34 -9.54 13.29
N LEU A 90 -21.63 -8.97 12.35
CA LEU A 90 -20.47 -8.12 12.59
C LEU A 90 -20.59 -6.75 11.90
N ASN A 91 -19.92 -5.75 12.47
CA ASN A 91 -19.72 -4.46 11.80
C ASN A 91 -18.47 -4.57 10.90
N PHE A 92 -18.66 -4.60 9.60
CA PHE A 92 -17.59 -4.62 8.61
C PHE A 92 -17.38 -3.24 7.99
N LEU A 93 -16.14 -2.75 8.10
CA LEU A 93 -15.71 -1.50 7.49
C LEU A 93 -14.81 -1.81 6.30
N ALA A 94 -15.28 -1.52 5.10
CA ALA A 94 -14.55 -1.73 3.85
C ALA A 94 -13.87 -0.44 3.39
N MET A 95 -12.52 -0.44 3.29
CA MET A 95 -11.74 0.66 2.74
C MET A 95 -11.37 0.37 1.27
N ASN A 96 -11.54 1.38 0.40
CA ASN A 96 -11.20 1.27 -1.03
C ASN A 96 -10.56 2.57 -1.54
N PRO A 97 -9.39 2.96 -1.00
CA PRO A 97 -8.73 4.17 -1.47
C PRO A 97 -8.26 4.01 -2.92
N ARG A 98 -8.36 5.09 -3.70
CA ARG A 98 -7.89 5.20 -5.09
C ARG A 98 -6.82 6.28 -5.22
N THR A 99 -6.83 7.26 -4.34
CA THR A 99 -5.96 8.44 -4.34
C THR A 99 -5.26 8.60 -2.99
N LEU A 100 -4.25 9.44 -2.92
CA LEU A 100 -3.67 9.86 -1.63
C LEU A 100 -4.69 10.61 -0.76
N ALA A 101 -5.63 11.33 -1.38
CA ALA A 101 -6.71 11.99 -0.65
C ALA A 101 -7.62 10.96 0.05
N ASP A 102 -7.93 9.83 -0.61
CA ASP A 102 -8.69 8.75 0.00
C ASP A 102 -7.91 8.10 1.15
N VAL A 103 -6.60 7.93 1.01
CA VAL A 103 -5.74 7.45 2.11
C VAL A 103 -5.82 8.38 3.32
N TYR A 104 -5.85 9.71 3.11
CA TYR A 104 -6.03 10.67 4.21
C TYR A 104 -7.43 10.58 4.82
N ALA A 105 -8.47 10.35 3.99
CA ALA A 105 -9.82 10.14 4.47
C ALA A 105 -9.93 8.87 5.34
N ASP A 106 -9.31 7.76 4.91
CA ASP A 106 -9.24 6.52 5.68
C ASP A 106 -8.55 6.71 7.04
N ILE A 107 -7.43 7.47 7.08
CA ILE A 107 -6.74 7.81 8.34
C ILE A 107 -7.67 8.58 9.29
N ARG A 108 -8.41 9.57 8.77
CA ARG A 108 -9.36 10.36 9.56
C ARG A 108 -10.53 9.52 10.04
N MET A 109 -11.09 8.69 9.18
CA MET A 109 -12.18 7.78 9.50
C MET A 109 -11.79 6.82 10.63
N LEU A 110 -10.64 6.15 10.52
CA LEU A 110 -10.13 5.26 11.55
C LEU A 110 -9.79 6.04 12.83
N GLY A 111 -9.27 7.26 12.72
CA GLY A 111 -9.04 8.16 13.85
C GLY A 111 -10.31 8.49 14.61
N GLY A 112 -11.41 8.76 13.90
CA GLY A 112 -12.75 8.96 14.49
C GLY A 112 -13.26 7.70 15.17
N LEU A 113 -13.15 6.55 14.51
CA LEU A 113 -13.57 5.24 15.03
C LEU A 113 -12.92 4.92 16.39
N VAL A 114 -11.61 5.15 16.52
CA VAL A 114 -10.87 4.82 17.75
C VAL A 114 -10.71 5.99 18.73
N GLY A 115 -11.34 7.14 18.47
CA GLY A 115 -11.27 8.34 19.33
C GLY A 115 -9.92 9.08 19.29
N CYS A 116 -9.12 8.88 18.23
CA CYS A 116 -7.79 9.47 18.06
C CYS A 116 -7.75 10.57 16.98
N VAL A 117 -8.78 11.41 16.88
CA VAL A 117 -8.96 12.42 15.81
C VAL A 117 -7.75 13.35 15.69
N LYS A 118 -7.24 13.90 16.81
CA LYS A 118 -6.08 14.81 16.81
C LYS A 118 -4.82 14.11 16.25
N MET A 119 -4.63 12.84 16.57
CA MET A 119 -3.50 12.05 16.06
C MET A 119 -3.64 11.78 14.55
N ALA A 120 -4.87 11.53 14.09
CA ALA A 120 -5.15 11.34 12.67
C ALA A 120 -4.82 12.61 11.86
N GLU A 121 -5.26 13.79 12.31
CA GLU A 121 -4.92 15.05 11.66
C GLU A 121 -3.42 15.34 11.66
N ALA A 122 -2.74 15.06 12.77
CA ALA A 122 -1.28 15.21 12.84
C ALA A 122 -0.54 14.27 11.90
N LEU A 123 -1.02 13.02 11.75
CA LEU A 123 -0.46 12.04 10.83
C LEU A 123 -0.67 12.49 9.37
N VAL A 124 -1.90 12.88 9.00
CA VAL A 124 -2.22 13.38 7.65
C VAL A 124 -1.36 14.60 7.32
N SER A 125 -1.30 15.59 8.21
CA SER A 125 -0.47 16.79 8.03
C SER A 125 1.01 16.46 7.85
N THR A 126 1.50 15.45 8.57
CA THR A 126 2.89 14.98 8.44
C THR A 126 3.13 14.33 7.09
N MET A 127 2.21 13.48 6.61
CA MET A 127 2.31 12.85 5.30
C MET A 127 2.29 13.91 4.19
N GLN A 128 1.36 14.84 4.24
CA GLN A 128 1.24 15.93 3.26
C GLN A 128 2.50 16.80 3.20
N ARG A 129 3.03 17.21 4.36
CA ARG A 129 4.28 18.02 4.41
C ARG A 129 5.47 17.28 3.80
N ARG A 130 5.61 15.97 4.09
CA ARG A 130 6.73 15.17 3.55
C ARG A 130 6.60 14.96 2.05
N PHE A 131 5.41 14.68 1.55
CA PHE A 131 5.16 14.54 0.11
C PHE A 131 5.38 15.86 -0.63
N SER A 132 4.86 16.98 -0.11
CA SER A 132 5.11 18.32 -0.68
C SER A 132 6.61 18.70 -0.66
N ALA A 133 7.37 18.24 0.32
CA ALA A 133 8.81 18.48 0.36
C ALA A 133 9.54 17.72 -0.77
N ILE A 134 9.16 16.48 -1.05
CA ILE A 134 9.68 15.70 -2.17
C ILE A 134 9.27 16.37 -3.49
N GLU A 135 8.00 16.71 -3.65
CA GLU A 135 7.47 17.35 -4.87
C GLU A 135 8.20 18.65 -5.22
N ARG A 136 8.46 19.51 -4.21
CA ARG A 136 9.23 20.76 -4.45
C ARG A 136 10.65 20.49 -4.93
N GLN A 137 11.27 19.39 -4.49
CA GLN A 137 12.60 19.01 -4.97
C GLN A 137 12.54 18.37 -6.36
N SER A 138 11.54 17.53 -6.63
CA SER A 138 11.39 16.87 -7.93
C SER A 138 11.10 17.84 -9.07
N LYS A 139 10.42 18.96 -8.80
CA LYS A 139 10.18 20.04 -9.78
C LYS A 139 11.47 20.72 -10.28
N LYS A 140 12.61 20.46 -9.62
CA LYS A 140 13.93 20.96 -10.05
C LYS A 140 14.67 20.00 -10.98
N LEU A 141 14.15 18.76 -11.13
CA LEU A 141 14.65 17.79 -12.09
C LEU A 141 14.22 18.20 -13.49
N GLY A 142 14.89 17.67 -14.50
CA GLY A 142 14.57 17.88 -15.91
C GLY A 142 13.27 17.20 -16.34
N ALA A 143 13.28 16.52 -17.49
CA ALA A 143 12.13 15.80 -18.00
C ALA A 143 11.71 14.66 -17.05
N LYS A 144 10.40 14.43 -16.95
CA LYS A 144 9.85 13.32 -16.16
C LYS A 144 10.28 12.00 -16.76
N LEU A 145 10.71 11.08 -15.90
CA LEU A 145 11.00 9.70 -16.28
C LEU A 145 9.70 8.92 -16.44
N ARG A 146 9.64 8.09 -17.47
CA ARG A 146 8.54 7.16 -17.76
C ARG A 146 8.70 5.95 -16.86
N VAL A 147 7.73 5.70 -15.97
CA VAL A 147 7.85 4.68 -14.92
C VAL A 147 6.76 3.62 -15.07
N TYR A 148 7.17 2.36 -15.01
CA TYR A 148 6.28 1.23 -14.79
C TYR A 148 6.50 0.67 -13.38
N CYS A 149 5.43 0.58 -12.60
CA CYS A 149 5.44 -0.08 -11.29
C CYS A 149 4.59 -1.35 -11.36
N GLU A 150 5.17 -2.50 -11.00
CA GLU A 150 4.52 -3.81 -11.03
C GLU A 150 4.22 -4.31 -9.62
N ALA A 151 2.94 -4.59 -9.33
CA ALA A 151 2.50 -5.14 -8.05
C ALA A 151 2.44 -6.67 -8.04
N TRP A 152 2.30 -7.31 -9.21
CA TRP A 152 2.22 -8.77 -9.32
C TRP A 152 2.75 -9.26 -10.69
N PRO A 153 3.55 -10.36 -10.72
CA PRO A 153 4.24 -10.78 -11.96
C PRO A 153 3.45 -11.73 -12.86
N ASN A 154 2.46 -12.47 -12.34
CA ASN A 154 1.73 -13.47 -13.12
C ASN A 154 0.28 -13.69 -12.59
N PRO A 155 -0.75 -13.17 -13.30
CA PRO A 155 -0.62 -12.26 -14.44
C PRO A 155 0.06 -10.96 -14.03
N ARG A 156 0.68 -10.22 -14.97
CA ARG A 156 1.28 -8.92 -14.67
C ARG A 156 0.19 -7.93 -14.30
N ILE A 157 0.32 -7.36 -13.10
CA ILE A 157 -0.62 -6.35 -12.59
C ILE A 157 0.20 -5.13 -12.19
N SER A 158 -0.16 -3.98 -12.73
CA SER A 158 0.44 -2.69 -12.38
C SER A 158 0.08 -2.29 -10.95
N SER A 159 0.91 -1.44 -10.36
CA SER A 159 0.68 -0.93 -8.99
C SER A 159 -0.62 -0.12 -8.88
N PRO A 160 -1.21 -0.05 -7.66
CA PRO A 160 -2.45 0.66 -7.42
C PRO A 160 -2.41 2.15 -7.79
N PRO A 161 -3.58 2.81 -8.00
CA PRO A 161 -3.65 4.18 -8.50
C PRO A 161 -2.93 5.23 -7.64
N TRP A 162 -2.94 5.13 -6.29
CA TRP A 162 -2.19 6.04 -5.42
C TRP A 162 -0.68 6.01 -5.64
N VAL A 163 -0.13 4.90 -6.20
CA VAL A 163 1.29 4.80 -6.56
C VAL A 163 1.62 5.73 -7.73
N ALA A 164 0.68 5.94 -8.66
CA ALA A 164 0.87 6.90 -9.75
C ALA A 164 1.04 8.32 -9.20
N GLU A 165 0.26 8.71 -8.18
CA GLU A 165 0.43 10.01 -7.52
C GLU A 165 1.81 10.10 -6.81
N LEU A 166 2.27 9.04 -6.13
CA LEU A 166 3.59 9.01 -5.52
C LEU A 166 4.71 9.14 -6.57
N VAL A 167 4.61 8.44 -7.69
CA VAL A 167 5.57 8.55 -8.80
C VAL A 167 5.60 9.98 -9.33
N ASN A 168 4.43 10.59 -9.54
CA ASN A 168 4.33 11.99 -9.99
C ASN A 168 4.98 12.98 -9.00
N LEU A 169 4.73 12.82 -7.70
CA LEU A 169 5.37 13.62 -6.65
C LEU A 169 6.91 13.49 -6.70
N CYS A 170 7.41 12.32 -7.10
CA CYS A 170 8.84 12.03 -7.17
C CYS A 170 9.47 12.40 -8.53
N GLY A 171 8.74 13.09 -9.42
CA GLY A 171 9.28 13.54 -10.70
C GLY A 171 9.24 12.50 -11.82
N GLY A 172 8.49 11.42 -11.64
CA GLY A 172 8.20 10.43 -12.69
C GLY A 172 6.80 10.61 -13.29
N GLU A 173 6.46 9.75 -14.22
CA GLU A 173 5.15 9.60 -14.83
C GLU A 173 4.84 8.13 -15.03
N ILE A 174 3.71 7.64 -14.49
CA ILE A 174 3.23 6.29 -14.77
C ILE A 174 2.74 6.22 -16.22
N VAL A 175 3.26 5.25 -16.97
CA VAL A 175 3.03 5.15 -18.42
C VAL A 175 2.05 4.06 -18.83
N VAL A 176 1.45 3.38 -17.85
CA VAL A 176 0.41 2.35 -18.05
C VAL A 176 -0.75 2.59 -17.09
N ALA A 177 -1.92 2.00 -17.39
CA ALA A 177 -3.06 2.06 -16.48
C ALA A 177 -2.71 1.41 -15.12
N SER A 178 -3.10 2.04 -14.02
CA SER A 178 -2.79 1.60 -12.66
C SER A 178 -3.83 0.60 -12.13
N GLY A 179 -3.35 -0.45 -11.46
CA GLY A 179 -4.20 -1.52 -10.89
C GLY A 179 -4.75 -2.48 -11.93
N GLU A 180 -4.23 -2.46 -13.16
CA GLU A 180 -4.74 -3.23 -14.28
C GLU A 180 -3.85 -4.42 -14.62
N LYS A 181 -4.48 -5.45 -15.20
CA LYS A 181 -3.80 -6.59 -15.80
C LYS A 181 -3.27 -6.18 -17.17
N LEU A 182 -1.98 -6.37 -17.40
CA LEU A 182 -1.29 -5.94 -18.61
C LEU A 182 -0.57 -7.13 -19.29
N SER A 183 -0.46 -7.08 -20.61
CA SER A 183 0.44 -7.96 -21.35
C SER A 183 1.87 -7.40 -21.36
N GLU A 184 2.84 -8.26 -21.68
CA GLU A 184 4.24 -7.85 -21.81
C GLU A 184 4.44 -6.84 -22.95
N GLU A 185 3.69 -6.98 -24.03
CA GLU A 185 3.70 -6.10 -25.20
C GLU A 185 3.13 -4.72 -24.87
N GLN A 186 2.05 -4.65 -24.07
CA GLN A 186 1.49 -3.37 -23.61
C GLN A 186 2.49 -2.58 -22.77
N ILE A 187 3.22 -3.27 -21.89
CA ILE A 187 4.27 -2.66 -21.09
C ILE A 187 5.45 -2.24 -21.96
N ALA A 188 5.87 -3.08 -22.91
CA ALA A 188 6.94 -2.74 -23.85
C ALA A 188 6.59 -1.54 -24.73
N ALA A 189 5.38 -1.48 -25.27
CA ALA A 189 4.90 -0.34 -26.08
C ALA A 189 4.87 0.98 -25.30
N ALA A 190 4.71 0.92 -23.98
CA ALA A 190 4.79 2.08 -23.13
C ALA A 190 6.22 2.59 -22.90
N MET A 191 7.26 1.89 -23.38
CA MET A 191 8.67 2.31 -23.34
C MET A 191 9.09 2.95 -22.00
N PRO A 192 8.96 2.29 -20.84
CA PRO A 192 9.35 2.87 -19.57
C PRO A 192 10.88 3.07 -19.47
N ASP A 193 11.29 4.20 -18.87
CA ASP A 193 12.69 4.49 -18.53
C ASP A 193 13.12 3.78 -17.25
N VAL A 194 12.16 3.50 -16.38
CA VAL A 194 12.36 2.86 -15.07
C VAL A 194 11.27 1.82 -14.85
N ILE A 195 11.68 0.63 -14.37
CA ILE A 195 10.76 -0.42 -13.89
C ILE A 195 10.97 -0.61 -12.38
N VAL A 196 9.88 -0.56 -11.63
CA VAL A 196 9.86 -0.84 -10.18
C VAL A 196 9.05 -2.10 -9.92
N LEU A 197 9.70 -3.12 -9.37
CA LEU A 197 9.07 -4.38 -8.96
C LEU A 197 8.71 -4.29 -7.48
N ALA A 198 7.42 -4.18 -7.18
CA ALA A 198 6.87 -4.15 -5.83
C ALA A 198 5.89 -5.33 -5.65
N TRP A 199 6.40 -6.56 -5.88
CA TRP A 199 5.56 -7.75 -5.92
C TRP A 199 5.02 -8.11 -4.55
N ALA A 200 3.70 -8.19 -4.45
CA ALA A 200 2.99 -8.50 -3.22
C ALA A 200 3.46 -9.82 -2.60
N ALA A 201 3.56 -9.81 -1.28
CA ALA A 201 3.98 -10.96 -0.47
C ALA A 201 5.41 -11.46 -0.71
N THR A 202 6.24 -10.73 -1.43
CA THR A 202 7.64 -11.14 -1.69
C THR A 202 8.67 -10.38 -0.84
N GLY A 203 8.31 -9.24 -0.26
CA GLY A 203 9.25 -8.35 0.42
C GLY A 203 10.40 -7.96 -0.51
N ASN A 204 11.63 -8.30 -0.13
CA ASN A 204 12.84 -8.08 -0.96
C ASN A 204 13.19 -9.27 -1.87
N LYS A 205 12.35 -10.29 -1.97
CA LYS A 205 12.65 -11.52 -2.72
C LYS A 205 12.32 -11.43 -4.21
N ALA A 206 11.68 -10.36 -4.67
CA ALA A 206 11.50 -10.10 -6.08
C ALA A 206 12.87 -10.07 -6.78
N LYS A 207 12.98 -10.80 -7.90
CA LYS A 207 14.26 -10.92 -8.61
C LYS A 207 14.26 -10.01 -9.83
N VAL A 208 15.14 -9.03 -9.82
CA VAL A 208 15.37 -8.12 -10.97
C VAL A 208 15.66 -8.90 -12.26
N SER A 209 16.36 -10.05 -12.17
CA SER A 209 16.66 -10.91 -13.32
C SER A 209 15.41 -11.31 -14.11
N LYS A 210 14.26 -11.47 -13.43
CA LYS A 210 13.01 -11.84 -14.11
C LYS A 210 12.51 -10.78 -15.10
N ALA A 211 12.80 -9.51 -14.86
CA ALA A 211 12.49 -8.45 -15.83
C ALA A 211 13.40 -8.55 -17.09
N TYR A 212 14.66 -8.90 -16.90
CA TYR A 212 15.62 -9.07 -18.02
C TYR A 212 15.38 -10.32 -18.86
N GLU A 213 14.67 -11.32 -18.34
CA GLU A 213 14.31 -12.54 -19.04
C GLU A 213 13.10 -12.34 -19.99
N VAL A 214 12.36 -11.23 -19.86
CA VAL A 214 11.16 -10.96 -20.68
C VAL A 214 11.55 -10.57 -22.10
N GLN A 215 11.20 -11.39 -23.08
CA GLN A 215 11.59 -11.19 -24.47
C GLN A 215 11.03 -9.89 -25.06
N ALA A 216 9.75 -9.59 -24.79
CA ALA A 216 9.10 -8.38 -25.27
C ALA A 216 9.76 -7.08 -24.74
N TRP A 217 10.53 -7.15 -23.64
CA TRP A 217 11.11 -5.97 -22.99
C TRP A 217 12.55 -5.67 -23.43
N GLN A 218 13.18 -6.46 -24.29
CA GLN A 218 14.59 -6.31 -24.64
C GLN A 218 14.94 -4.94 -25.23
N GLN A 219 13.98 -4.25 -25.86
CA GLN A 219 14.16 -2.91 -26.43
C GLN A 219 13.66 -1.78 -25.50
N VAL A 220 13.14 -2.14 -24.32
CA VAL A 220 12.65 -1.15 -23.35
C VAL A 220 13.83 -0.39 -22.71
N PRO A 221 13.79 0.95 -22.65
CA PRO A 221 14.90 1.75 -22.09
C PRO A 221 15.31 1.33 -20.68
N ALA A 222 14.36 0.98 -19.81
CA ALA A 222 14.65 0.50 -18.46
C ALA A 222 15.51 -0.78 -18.44
N ILE A 223 15.34 -1.67 -19.43
CA ILE A 223 16.12 -2.91 -19.55
C ILE A 223 17.51 -2.59 -20.08
N GLN A 224 17.60 -1.83 -21.17
CA GLN A 224 18.85 -1.47 -21.82
C GLN A 224 19.77 -0.68 -20.88
N ASN A 225 19.19 0.23 -20.11
CA ASN A 225 19.92 1.08 -19.17
C ASN A 225 20.05 0.48 -17.76
N ARG A 226 19.62 -0.76 -17.55
CA ARG A 226 19.64 -1.47 -16.26
C ARG A 226 18.92 -0.72 -15.12
N ARG A 227 17.83 -0.03 -15.44
CA ARG A 227 17.01 0.75 -14.50
C ARG A 227 15.79 -0.05 -14.01
N VAL A 228 16.04 -1.27 -13.53
CA VAL A 228 15.04 -2.14 -12.90
C VAL A 228 15.36 -2.25 -11.41
N TYR A 229 14.40 -1.90 -10.57
CA TYR A 229 14.59 -1.83 -9.12
C TYR A 229 13.56 -2.65 -8.38
N VAL A 230 13.93 -3.17 -7.21
CA VAL A 230 12.98 -3.79 -6.28
C VAL A 230 12.68 -2.80 -5.16
N VAL A 231 11.41 -2.60 -4.89
CA VAL A 231 10.91 -1.91 -3.71
C VAL A 231 10.00 -2.87 -2.96
N ARG A 232 10.13 -2.94 -1.66
CA ARG A 232 9.25 -3.77 -0.83
C ARG A 232 7.80 -3.36 -1.05
N ASP A 233 6.95 -4.34 -1.32
CA ASP A 233 5.55 -4.09 -1.71
C ASP A 233 4.75 -3.33 -0.66
N GLU A 234 4.98 -3.60 0.61
CA GLU A 234 4.30 -2.90 1.70
C GLU A 234 4.57 -1.39 1.72
N LEU A 235 5.67 -0.92 1.10
CA LEU A 235 6.00 0.50 1.02
C LEU A 235 5.22 1.24 -0.07
N LEU A 236 4.71 0.53 -1.08
CA LEU A 236 3.96 1.10 -2.21
C LEU A 236 2.50 0.63 -2.24
N ASN A 237 2.27 -0.65 -1.93
CA ASN A 237 0.95 -1.27 -2.09
C ASN A 237 0.12 -1.25 -0.80
N THR A 238 0.63 -0.68 0.31
CA THR A 238 -0.14 -0.49 1.55
C THR A 238 -0.55 0.97 1.69
N PRO A 239 -1.81 1.33 1.42
CA PRO A 239 -2.29 2.71 1.50
C PRO A 239 -2.37 3.18 2.96
N GLY A 240 -1.37 3.94 3.39
CA GLY A 240 -1.22 4.41 4.76
C GLY A 240 0.19 4.94 5.06
N PRO A 241 0.58 4.99 6.35
CA PRO A 241 1.89 5.48 6.76
C PRO A 241 3.11 4.88 6.04
N PRO A 242 3.12 3.59 5.60
CA PRO A 242 4.24 3.04 4.84
C PRO A 242 4.58 3.80 3.57
N LEU A 243 3.61 4.48 2.94
CA LEU A 243 3.82 5.30 1.74
C LEU A 243 4.83 6.43 1.94
N LEU A 244 5.08 6.86 3.18
CA LEU A 244 6.15 7.84 3.48
C LEU A 244 7.54 7.31 3.13
N GLN A 245 7.80 6.05 3.46
CA GLN A 245 9.06 5.40 3.11
C GLN A 245 9.08 5.05 1.61
N GLY A 246 7.93 4.63 1.06
CA GLY A 246 7.76 4.36 -0.37
C GLY A 246 8.11 5.58 -1.24
N ALA A 247 7.54 6.75 -0.92
CA ALA A 247 7.85 7.99 -1.61
C ALA A 247 9.33 8.38 -1.49
N ALA A 248 9.93 8.25 -0.31
CA ALA A 248 11.36 8.52 -0.12
C ALA A 248 12.23 7.58 -0.96
N LYS A 249 11.85 6.30 -1.07
CA LYS A 249 12.55 5.32 -1.90
C LYS A 249 12.40 5.62 -3.40
N LEU A 250 11.18 5.90 -3.85
CA LEU A 250 10.92 6.32 -5.24
C LEU A 250 11.72 7.57 -5.58
N TRP A 251 11.69 8.59 -4.72
CA TRP A 251 12.47 9.80 -4.89
C TRP A 251 13.98 9.50 -5.05
N GLN A 252 14.53 8.64 -4.19
CA GLN A 252 15.93 8.23 -4.28
C GLN A 252 16.24 7.55 -5.62
N LEU A 253 15.38 6.68 -6.12
CA LEU A 253 15.56 5.96 -7.37
C LEU A 253 15.45 6.89 -8.58
N LEU A 254 14.46 7.78 -8.61
CA LEU A 254 14.20 8.61 -9.78
C LEU A 254 15.22 9.75 -9.93
N ARG A 255 15.69 10.35 -8.82
CA ARG A 255 16.71 11.41 -8.88
C ARG A 255 18.12 10.91 -9.24
N SER A 256 18.43 9.63 -9.04
CA SER A 256 19.77 9.08 -9.30
C SER A 256 20.00 8.67 -10.75
N THR A 257 19.04 8.93 -11.63
CA THR A 257 19.10 8.54 -13.05
C THR A 257 19.72 9.61 -13.94
N ASP A 258 20.17 10.74 -13.36
CA ASP A 258 20.84 11.85 -14.08
C ASP A 258 22.36 11.67 -14.26
N LYS A 259 22.87 10.42 -14.17
CA LYS A 259 24.30 10.13 -14.41
C LYS A 259 24.48 9.11 -15.51
#